data_eae094f49fb12625606367d8d141ca91
#
_entry.id   eae094f49fb12625606367d8d141ca91
#
_cell.length_a   1.000
_cell.length_b   1.000
_cell.length_c   1.000
_cell.angle_alpha   90.00
_cell.angle_beta   90.00
_cell.angle_gamma   90.00
#
_symmetry.space_group_name_H-M   'P 1'
#
loop_
_entity.id
_entity.type
_entity.pdbx_description
1 polymer ?
#
loop_
_entity_poly.entity_id
_entity_poly.type
_entity_poly.pdbx_seq_one_letter_code
_entity_poly.pdbx_strand_id
1 'polypeptide(L)'
;MLGHAFDAVLVGQDDGPGCGFELPFNPREVFGKARAPVRVSVDGGAWFRTTVAIYGGSGWIGLRKDQRVEFGVDVGDAVRIRIARDDEPRLVEVPAELEAALAADPEAKSAFDALSYSHRKEYAGWVAEAKRQETRDDRAARTVQKLRASA
;
A
#
# COMPACT_ATOMS: atom_id res chain seq x y z
N MET A 1 -11.13 -12.13 -12.62
CA MET A 1 -10.71 -11.90 -11.22
C MET A 1 -11.78 -12.43 -10.30
N LEU A 2 -11.42 -13.38 -9.44
CA LEU A 2 -12.33 -13.94 -8.45
C LEU A 2 -12.48 -12.96 -7.29
N GLY A 3 -13.60 -12.26 -7.25
CA GLY A 3 -13.92 -11.34 -6.16
C GLY A 3 -14.89 -11.97 -5.16
N HIS A 4 -14.93 -11.40 -3.99
CA HIS A 4 -15.90 -11.76 -2.95
C HIS A 4 -16.85 -10.57 -2.74
N ALA A 5 -18.10 -10.85 -2.46
CA ALA A 5 -19.10 -9.83 -2.19
C ALA A 5 -19.83 -10.17 -0.88
N PHE A 6 -20.04 -9.17 -0.05
CA PHE A 6 -20.73 -9.32 1.22
C PHE A 6 -21.28 -7.99 1.69
N ASP A 7 -22.20 -8.04 2.65
CA ASP A 7 -22.73 -6.86 3.30
C ASP A 7 -21.94 -6.58 4.58
N ALA A 8 -21.68 -5.32 4.87
CA ALA A 8 -20.96 -4.91 6.08
C ALA A 8 -21.59 -3.65 6.66
N VAL A 9 -21.37 -3.43 7.94
CA VAL A 9 -21.75 -2.18 8.62
C VAL A 9 -20.48 -1.43 8.97
N LEU A 10 -20.41 -0.16 8.61
CA LEU A 10 -19.25 0.67 8.92
C LEU A 10 -19.22 1.00 10.41
N VAL A 11 -18.09 0.75 11.04
CA VAL A 11 -17.90 1.02 12.47
C VAL A 11 -16.76 2.02 12.65
N GLY A 12 -16.87 2.89 13.67
CA GLY A 12 -15.81 3.79 14.08
C GLY A 12 -14.93 3.12 15.12
N GLN A 13 -13.68 3.56 15.23
CA GLN A 13 -12.80 3.17 16.33
C GLN A 13 -13.02 4.12 17.51
N ASP A 14 -13.16 3.55 18.71
CA ASP A 14 -13.39 4.33 19.93
C ASP A 14 -12.23 5.26 20.27
N ASP A 15 -11.01 4.94 19.84
CA ASP A 15 -9.79 5.67 20.18
C ASP A 15 -9.15 6.44 19.02
N GLY A 16 -9.89 6.70 17.92
CA GLY A 16 -9.28 7.38 16.79
C GLY A 16 -10.24 7.75 15.66
N PRO A 17 -9.76 8.48 14.65
CA PRO A 17 -10.56 8.92 13.51
C PRO A 17 -10.89 7.78 12.54
N GLY A 18 -10.66 6.54 12.92
CA GLY A 18 -10.82 5.38 12.07
C GLY A 18 -12.27 5.01 11.82
N CYS A 19 -12.58 4.73 10.57
CA CYS A 19 -13.83 4.10 10.16
C CYS A 19 -13.47 2.91 9.28
N GLY A 20 -14.20 1.83 9.37
CA GLY A 20 -13.93 0.66 8.56
C GLY A 20 -14.95 -0.44 8.77
N PHE A 21 -14.68 -1.58 8.16
CA PHE A 21 -15.53 -2.77 8.31
C PHE A 21 -14.67 -4.01 8.50
N GLU A 22 -15.22 -4.96 9.24
CA GLU A 22 -14.60 -6.25 9.47
C GLU A 22 -14.88 -7.19 8.29
N LEU A 23 -13.87 -7.97 7.90
CA LEU A 23 -14.05 -9.02 6.90
C LEU A 23 -14.79 -10.20 7.52
N PRO A 24 -15.79 -10.80 6.83
CA PRO A 24 -16.54 -11.95 7.35
C PRO A 24 -15.80 -13.27 7.19
N PHE A 25 -14.53 -13.23 6.79
CA PHE A 25 -13.71 -14.42 6.53
C PHE A 25 -12.28 -14.16 6.98
N ASN A 26 -11.50 -15.25 7.09
CA ASN A 26 -10.07 -15.15 7.41
C ASN A 26 -9.30 -14.73 6.14
N PRO A 27 -8.65 -13.54 6.12
CA PRO A 27 -7.94 -13.07 4.93
C PRO A 27 -6.78 -13.99 4.53
N ARG A 28 -6.15 -14.68 5.47
CA ARG A 28 -5.09 -15.63 5.16
C ARG A 28 -5.59 -16.81 4.34
N GLU A 29 -6.77 -17.32 4.67
CA GLU A 29 -7.39 -18.43 3.94
C GLU A 29 -7.85 -18.02 2.54
N VAL A 30 -8.41 -16.83 2.42
CA VAL A 30 -8.98 -16.33 1.16
C VAL A 30 -7.93 -15.74 0.24
N PHE A 31 -6.99 -14.95 0.79
CA PHE A 31 -6.00 -14.19 0.02
C PHE A 31 -4.58 -14.72 0.13
N GLY A 32 -4.34 -15.73 0.94
CA GLY A 32 -3.00 -16.32 1.11
C GLY A 32 -2.12 -15.62 2.13
N LYS A 33 -2.48 -14.43 2.61
CA LYS A 33 -1.77 -13.71 3.68
C LYS A 33 -2.75 -12.88 4.52
N ALA A 34 -2.40 -12.67 5.79
CA ALA A 34 -3.24 -11.91 6.73
C ALA A 34 -3.37 -10.44 6.30
N ARG A 35 -2.26 -9.79 5.99
CA ARG A 35 -2.21 -8.39 5.55
C ARG A 35 -2.11 -8.32 4.02
N ALA A 36 -3.09 -8.88 3.34
CA ALA A 36 -3.09 -8.97 1.89
C ALA A 36 -3.38 -7.63 1.23
N PRO A 37 -2.72 -7.33 0.09
CA PRO A 37 -3.13 -6.21 -0.76
C PRO A 37 -4.42 -6.58 -1.48
N VAL A 38 -5.39 -5.66 -1.46
CA VAL A 38 -6.73 -5.90 -2.02
C VAL A 38 -7.24 -4.67 -2.77
N ARG A 39 -8.21 -4.90 -3.64
CA ARG A 39 -9.05 -3.86 -4.26
C ARG A 39 -10.44 -3.98 -3.69
N VAL A 40 -11.03 -2.85 -3.37
CA VAL A 40 -12.35 -2.78 -2.73
C VAL A 40 -13.26 -1.82 -3.48
N SER A 41 -14.51 -2.21 -3.61
CA SER A 41 -15.60 -1.34 -4.11
C SER A 41 -16.70 -1.31 -3.06
N VAL A 42 -17.17 -0.11 -2.73
CA VAL A 42 -18.23 0.13 -1.75
C VAL A 42 -19.47 0.58 -2.51
N ASP A 43 -20.59 -0.14 -2.33
CA ASP A 43 -21.90 0.17 -2.95
C ASP A 43 -21.83 0.36 -4.48
N GLY A 44 -20.99 -0.40 -5.16
CA GLY A 44 -20.80 -0.30 -6.60
C GLY A 44 -20.00 0.90 -7.07
N GLY A 45 -19.37 1.62 -6.15
CA GLY A 45 -18.49 2.76 -6.47
C GLY A 45 -17.18 2.36 -7.10
N ALA A 46 -16.32 3.34 -7.35
CA ALA A 46 -15.00 3.11 -7.91
C ALA A 46 -14.15 2.20 -7.03
N TRP A 47 -13.40 1.31 -7.67
CA TRP A 47 -12.47 0.43 -6.96
C TRP A 47 -11.27 1.21 -6.44
N PHE A 48 -10.84 0.92 -5.22
CA PHE A 48 -9.62 1.50 -4.66
C PHE A 48 -8.71 0.39 -4.11
N ARG A 49 -7.43 0.68 -4.06
CA ARG A 49 -6.40 -0.23 -3.56
C ARG A 49 -6.14 0.04 -2.08
N THR A 50 -6.05 -1.02 -1.29
CA THR A 50 -5.74 -0.92 0.13
C THR A 50 -5.08 -2.22 0.61
N THR A 51 -4.78 -2.31 1.89
CA THR A 51 -4.21 -3.50 2.51
C THR A 51 -5.07 -3.87 3.72
N VAL A 52 -5.33 -5.17 3.88
CA VAL A 52 -6.05 -5.67 5.04
C VAL A 52 -5.25 -5.37 6.31
N ALA A 53 -5.90 -4.78 7.30
CA ALA A 53 -5.34 -4.58 8.64
C ALA A 53 -5.83 -5.68 9.57
N ILE A 54 -5.01 -6.07 10.54
CA ILE A 54 -5.36 -7.11 11.50
C ILE A 54 -5.50 -6.49 12.89
N TYR A 55 -6.70 -6.62 13.46
CA TYR A 55 -7.01 -6.18 14.83
C TYR A 55 -7.82 -7.24 15.53
N GLY A 56 -7.40 -7.62 16.72
CA GLY A 56 -8.12 -8.64 17.52
C GLY A 56 -8.27 -9.99 16.82
N GLY A 57 -7.32 -10.35 15.96
CA GLY A 57 -7.34 -11.59 15.19
C GLY A 57 -8.24 -11.56 13.95
N SER A 58 -8.89 -10.45 13.67
CA SER A 58 -9.78 -10.28 12.51
C SER A 58 -9.17 -9.37 11.47
N GLY A 59 -9.56 -9.56 10.21
CA GLY A 59 -9.18 -8.66 9.10
C GLY A 59 -10.14 -7.49 9.02
N TRP A 60 -9.59 -6.30 8.79
CA TRP A 60 -10.34 -5.05 8.69
C TRP A 60 -9.91 -4.25 7.47
N ILE A 61 -10.85 -3.53 6.88
CA ILE A 61 -10.59 -2.55 5.82
C ILE A 61 -10.96 -1.17 6.36
N GLY A 62 -9.99 -0.26 6.37
CA GLY A 62 -10.23 1.13 6.78
C GLY A 62 -10.70 2.00 5.63
N LEU A 63 -11.60 2.94 5.92
CA LEU A 63 -12.05 3.96 4.98
C LEU A 63 -11.66 5.34 5.50
N ARG A 64 -10.91 6.08 4.69
CA ARG A 64 -10.55 7.46 5.01
C ARG A 64 -11.76 8.37 4.87
N LYS A 65 -11.68 9.54 5.48
CA LYS A 65 -12.76 10.54 5.41
C LYS A 65 -13.09 10.94 3.98
N ASP A 66 -12.08 11.15 3.14
CA ASP A 66 -12.27 11.48 1.71
C ASP A 66 -12.98 10.37 0.96
N GLN A 67 -12.67 9.11 1.26
CA GLN A 67 -13.35 7.95 0.66
C GLN A 67 -14.81 7.87 1.10
N ARG A 68 -15.10 8.12 2.37
CA ARG A 68 -16.47 8.13 2.88
C ARG A 68 -17.31 9.19 2.22
N VAL A 69 -16.76 10.38 2.03
CA VAL A 69 -17.44 11.47 1.31
C VAL A 69 -17.68 11.09 -0.14
N GLU A 70 -16.69 10.54 -0.83
CA GLU A 70 -16.81 10.11 -2.22
C GLU A 70 -17.89 9.06 -2.41
N PHE A 71 -17.98 8.09 -1.50
CA PHE A 71 -18.95 6.98 -1.59
C PHE A 71 -20.30 7.33 -0.96
N GLY A 72 -20.42 8.47 -0.28
CA GLY A 72 -21.65 8.88 0.39
C GLY A 72 -22.03 8.01 1.58
N VAL A 73 -21.05 7.50 2.32
CA VAL A 73 -21.24 6.59 3.44
C VAL A 73 -20.59 7.12 4.72
N ASP A 74 -21.06 6.63 5.86
CA ASP A 74 -20.48 7.00 7.17
C ASP A 74 -20.68 5.85 8.17
N VAL A 75 -20.13 6.03 9.38
CA VAL A 75 -20.25 5.08 10.49
C VAL A 75 -21.73 4.77 10.74
N GLY A 76 -22.03 3.49 10.88
CA GLY A 76 -23.39 3.00 11.08
C GLY A 76 -24.13 2.60 9.81
N ASP A 77 -23.61 2.97 8.64
CA ASP A 77 -24.23 2.63 7.37
C ASP A 77 -23.96 1.17 7.00
N ALA A 78 -25.01 0.51 6.50
CA ALA A 78 -24.87 -0.81 5.88
C ALA A 78 -24.45 -0.62 4.42
N VAL A 79 -23.39 -1.30 4.02
CA VAL A 79 -22.81 -1.16 2.68
C VAL A 79 -22.60 -2.51 2.03
N ARG A 80 -22.70 -2.55 0.71
CA ARG A 80 -22.36 -3.74 -0.09
C ARG A 80 -20.91 -3.65 -0.51
N ILE A 81 -20.11 -4.63 -0.09
CA ILE A 81 -18.68 -4.66 -0.35
C ILE A 81 -18.38 -5.68 -1.44
N ARG A 82 -17.53 -5.27 -2.38
CA ARG A 82 -16.86 -6.17 -3.31
C ARG A 82 -15.36 -6.06 -3.04
N ILE A 83 -14.69 -7.18 -2.89
CA ILE A 83 -13.27 -7.23 -2.58
C ILE A 83 -12.59 -8.31 -3.41
N ALA A 84 -11.39 -8.02 -3.88
CA ALA A 84 -10.56 -8.97 -4.62
C ALA A 84 -9.10 -8.77 -4.25
N ARG A 85 -8.31 -9.83 -4.30
CA ARG A 85 -6.87 -9.73 -4.11
C ARG A 85 -6.26 -8.85 -5.20
N ASP A 86 -5.38 -7.94 -4.80
CA ASP A 86 -4.65 -7.09 -5.73
C ASP A 86 -3.28 -7.71 -6.01
N ASP A 87 -3.16 -8.36 -7.17
CA ASP A 87 -1.93 -9.03 -7.60
C ASP A 87 -1.05 -8.12 -8.47
N GLU A 88 -1.49 -6.89 -8.76
CA GLU A 88 -0.68 -5.96 -9.53
C GLU A 88 0.51 -5.46 -8.72
N PRO A 89 1.72 -5.47 -9.30
CA PRO A 89 2.88 -4.91 -8.63
C PRO A 89 2.65 -3.42 -8.31
N ARG A 90 2.99 -3.02 -7.10
CA ARG A 90 3.00 -1.61 -6.74
C ARG A 90 4.28 -1.01 -7.30
N LEU A 91 4.12 -0.08 -8.24
CA LEU A 91 5.25 0.61 -8.85
C LEU A 91 5.67 1.79 -7.98
N VAL A 92 6.99 1.91 -7.79
CA VAL A 92 7.59 3.06 -7.12
C VAL A 92 8.10 4.00 -8.20
N GLU A 93 7.75 5.28 -8.09
CA GLU A 93 8.30 6.32 -8.97
C GLU A 93 9.72 6.64 -8.52
N VAL A 94 10.70 6.20 -9.32
CA VAL A 94 12.13 6.35 -9.01
C VAL A 94 12.65 7.65 -9.63
N PRO A 95 13.25 8.56 -8.81
CA PRO A 95 13.85 9.78 -9.37
C PRO A 95 14.95 9.45 -10.38
N ALA A 96 15.10 10.31 -11.37
CA ALA A 96 16.09 10.12 -12.46
C ALA A 96 17.51 9.90 -11.92
N GLU A 97 17.90 10.60 -10.87
CA GLU A 97 19.22 10.50 -10.24
C GLU A 97 19.45 9.09 -9.67
N LEU A 98 18.45 8.54 -8.99
CA LEU A 98 18.54 7.20 -8.43
C LEU A 98 18.49 6.14 -9.54
N GLU A 99 17.64 6.33 -10.54
CA GLU A 99 17.54 5.42 -11.67
C GLU A 99 18.88 5.32 -12.40
N ALA A 100 19.54 6.46 -12.67
CA ALA A 100 20.85 6.49 -13.32
C ALA A 100 21.93 5.81 -12.47
N ALA A 101 21.93 6.05 -11.16
CA ALA A 101 22.91 5.44 -10.25
C ALA A 101 22.74 3.92 -10.18
N LEU A 102 21.50 3.43 -10.15
CA LEU A 102 21.20 1.99 -10.16
C LEU A 102 21.54 1.35 -11.51
N ALA A 103 21.30 2.04 -12.60
CA ALA A 103 21.65 1.53 -13.94
C ALA A 103 23.15 1.34 -14.12
N ALA A 104 23.96 2.14 -13.43
CA ALA A 104 25.43 2.05 -13.46
C ALA A 104 25.97 0.92 -12.56
N ASP A 105 25.13 0.34 -11.69
CA ASP A 105 25.55 -0.68 -10.72
C ASP A 105 24.54 -1.83 -10.69
N PRO A 106 24.74 -2.90 -11.49
CA PRO A 106 23.78 -4.01 -11.56
C PRO A 106 23.54 -4.73 -10.24
N GLU A 107 24.53 -4.83 -9.35
CA GLU A 107 24.37 -5.43 -8.03
C GLU A 107 23.43 -4.61 -7.15
N ALA A 108 23.63 -3.30 -7.13
CA ALA A 108 22.75 -2.40 -6.38
C ALA A 108 21.32 -2.40 -6.93
N LYS A 109 21.18 -2.44 -8.25
CA LYS A 109 19.87 -2.51 -8.89
C LYS A 109 19.13 -3.79 -8.53
N SER A 110 19.82 -4.93 -8.56
CA SER A 110 19.26 -6.22 -8.16
C SER A 110 18.80 -6.20 -6.70
N ALA A 111 19.62 -5.64 -5.81
CA ALA A 111 19.27 -5.49 -4.39
C ALA A 111 18.07 -4.57 -4.19
N PHE A 112 18.00 -3.47 -4.95
CA PHE A 112 16.85 -2.54 -4.90
C PHE A 112 15.56 -3.22 -5.34
N ASP A 113 15.59 -3.95 -6.45
CA ASP A 113 14.43 -4.64 -6.99
C ASP A 113 13.92 -5.75 -6.05
N ALA A 114 14.80 -6.30 -5.23
CA ALA A 114 14.45 -7.31 -4.23
C ALA A 114 13.86 -6.73 -2.93
N LEU A 115 13.92 -5.42 -2.74
CA LEU A 115 13.35 -4.76 -1.56
C LEU A 115 11.82 -4.79 -1.59
N SER A 116 11.20 -4.67 -0.42
CA SER A 116 9.76 -4.46 -0.31
C SER A 116 9.36 -3.13 -0.95
N TYR A 117 8.10 -3.00 -1.31
CA TYR A 117 7.54 -1.74 -1.82
C TYR A 117 7.84 -0.57 -0.87
N SER A 118 7.64 -0.78 0.43
CA SER A 118 7.88 0.26 1.44
C SER A 118 9.32 0.73 1.46
N HIS A 119 10.28 -0.19 1.41
CA HIS A 119 11.70 0.16 1.41
C HIS A 119 12.13 0.87 0.12
N ARG A 120 11.64 0.40 -1.04
CA ARG A 120 11.90 1.09 -2.32
C ARG A 120 11.34 2.50 -2.31
N LYS A 121 10.13 2.68 -1.78
CA LYS A 121 9.47 3.98 -1.66
C LYS A 121 10.25 4.92 -0.73
N GLU A 122 10.79 4.41 0.37
CA GLU A 122 11.62 5.19 1.29
C GLU A 122 12.87 5.74 0.60
N TYR A 123 13.62 4.90 -0.10
CA TYR A 123 14.82 5.34 -0.82
C TYR A 123 14.49 6.34 -1.93
N ALA A 124 13.49 6.03 -2.74
CA ALA A 124 13.06 6.92 -3.82
C ALA A 124 12.59 8.27 -3.27
N GLY A 125 11.81 8.29 -2.21
CA GLY A 125 11.34 9.49 -1.54
C GLY A 125 12.46 10.33 -0.94
N TRP A 126 13.43 9.68 -0.32
CA TRP A 126 14.57 10.35 0.28
C TRP A 126 15.41 11.11 -0.77
N VAL A 127 15.63 10.51 -1.93
CA VAL A 127 16.29 11.20 -3.05
C VAL A 127 15.42 12.32 -3.60
N ALA A 128 14.12 12.05 -3.81
CA ALA A 128 13.18 13.00 -4.41
C ALA A 128 12.93 14.25 -3.57
N GLU A 129 12.95 14.13 -2.24
CA GLU A 129 12.68 15.26 -1.33
C GLU A 129 13.81 16.28 -1.26
N ALA A 130 15.02 15.91 -1.72
CA ALA A 130 16.14 16.85 -1.75
C ALA A 130 15.92 17.93 -2.80
N LYS A 131 16.11 19.19 -2.41
CA LYS A 131 15.87 20.34 -3.29
C LYS A 131 17.04 20.64 -4.22
N ARG A 132 18.27 20.42 -3.74
CA ARG A 132 19.48 20.70 -4.53
C ARG A 132 19.90 19.48 -5.33
N GLN A 133 20.35 19.72 -6.55
CA GLN A 133 20.83 18.65 -7.43
C GLN A 133 21.98 17.87 -6.79
N GLU A 134 22.94 18.58 -6.19
CA GLU A 134 24.07 17.95 -5.49
C GLU A 134 23.62 16.99 -4.38
N THR A 135 22.61 17.38 -3.62
CA THR A 135 22.06 16.54 -2.55
C THR A 135 21.33 15.32 -3.11
N ARG A 136 20.57 15.50 -4.19
CA ARG A 136 19.90 14.40 -4.87
C ARG A 136 20.90 13.37 -5.38
N ASP A 137 21.97 13.83 -6.05
CA ASP A 137 23.04 12.99 -6.57
C ASP A 137 23.77 12.26 -5.44
N ASP A 138 24.07 12.96 -4.34
CA ASP A 138 24.71 12.37 -3.15
C ASP A 138 23.85 11.30 -2.51
N ARG A 139 22.56 11.57 -2.35
CA ARG A 139 21.62 10.60 -1.77
C ARG A 139 21.46 9.37 -2.66
N ALA A 140 21.43 9.54 -3.98
CA ALA A 140 21.40 8.42 -4.92
C ALA A 140 22.66 7.56 -4.79
N ALA A 141 23.84 8.17 -4.72
CA ALA A 141 25.10 7.46 -4.52
C ALA A 141 25.16 6.72 -3.19
N ARG A 142 24.67 7.33 -2.11
CA ARG A 142 24.59 6.69 -0.79
C ARG A 142 23.63 5.52 -0.77
N THR A 143 22.53 5.61 -1.49
CA THR A 143 21.57 4.50 -1.64
C THR A 143 22.25 3.31 -2.30
N VAL A 144 22.97 3.53 -3.38
CA VAL A 144 23.72 2.48 -4.09
C VAL A 144 24.74 1.82 -3.16
N GLN A 145 25.48 2.60 -2.38
CA GLN A 145 26.47 2.08 -1.42
C GLN A 145 25.82 1.21 -0.35
N LYS A 146 24.70 1.63 0.21
CA LYS A 146 23.95 0.86 1.21
C LYS A 146 23.43 -0.46 0.63
N LEU A 147 22.93 -0.44 -0.59
CA LEU A 147 22.43 -1.64 -1.25
C LEU A 147 23.54 -2.66 -1.55
N ARG A 148 24.72 -2.19 -1.97
CA ARG A 148 25.87 -3.05 -2.19
C ARG A 148 26.36 -3.71 -0.90
N ALA A 149 26.36 -2.96 0.20
CA ALA A 149 26.77 -3.47 1.51
C ALA A 149 25.78 -4.53 2.05
N SER A 150 24.53 -4.51 1.59
CA SER A 150 23.48 -5.44 2.01
C SER A 150 23.35 -6.66 1.11
N ALA A 151 24.02 -6.64 -0.02
CA ALA A 151 23.94 -7.71 -1.02
C ALA A 151 24.81 -8.92 -0.64
#